data_cdb4c20ced06389f5b336e9868607c6c
#
_entry.id   cdb4c20ced06389f5b336e9868607c6c
#
_cell.length_a   1.000
_cell.length_b   1.000
_cell.length_c   1.000
_cell.angle_alpha   90.00
_cell.angle_beta   90.00
_cell.angle_gamma   90.00
#
_symmetry.space_group_name_H-M   'P 1'
#
loop_
_entity.id
_entity.type
_entity.pdbx_description
1 polymer ?
#
loop_
_entity_poly.entity_id
_entity_poly.type
_entity_poly.pdbx_seq_one_letter_code
_entity_poly.pdbx_strand_id
1 'polypeptide(L)'
;MTLISKRGRRPLGGASPLLPSALRLSLGIFSLLFPSFLGAYVGPGAGFAFLGSFFLVFLAFFFALFNLITLPFRALVRRVRRLRRRSKSRFRRVILLGFDGMDYTLTEGMMDRGELPNFDRLRKEGSFCPLRSTDPPLSPVAWSTFATGVNPGKHNIFDFLSRDPKNYLPLLSCSSVHPGKSYRWGRWLVPLSKARLSLLRKSRSYWSLLGQEGIPSLVLRVPITFPPEKFKGIQLAGLGTPDLRGTQGSSTLFSTSLSDASLLADNRVCLLEREGEILKGEIEGPPHPFLDGSPLMRVPFTLRLLPDGGAELKVQRERVVLRVNAFSPWVRIAFSAGPLKVWGLSRWVLRRTEPDVEVYLAPLQIDPEEPSMPISYPGTFA
;
A
#
# COMPACT_ATOMS: atom_id res chain seq x y z
N MET A 1 21.57 -5.18 -25.07
CA MET A 1 21.15 -6.30 -25.92
C MET A 1 19.64 -6.17 -26.10
N THR A 2 19.26 -5.78 -27.30
CA THR A 2 17.91 -5.32 -27.69
C THR A 2 17.11 -6.54 -28.17
N LEU A 3 15.93 -6.75 -27.67
CA LEU A 3 14.94 -7.59 -28.36
C LEU A 3 13.56 -6.92 -28.27
N ILE A 4 13.17 -6.38 -29.44
CA ILE A 4 11.83 -5.93 -29.78
C ILE A 4 11.06 -7.17 -30.23
N SER A 5 9.93 -7.48 -29.58
CA SER A 5 8.93 -8.40 -30.13
C SER A 5 7.62 -7.68 -30.34
N LYS A 6 7.23 -7.55 -31.60
CA LYS A 6 5.87 -7.18 -32.06
C LYS A 6 4.96 -8.40 -31.94
N ARG A 7 3.82 -8.25 -31.29
CA ARG A 7 2.57 -9.03 -31.53
C ARG A 7 1.44 -8.20 -30.96
N GLY A 8 0.44 -7.82 -31.74
CA GLY A 8 -0.60 -8.61 -32.35
C GLY A 8 -1.90 -8.05 -31.76
N ARG A 9 -2.58 -7.11 -32.47
CA ARG A 9 -3.90 -6.54 -32.10
C ARG A 9 -4.95 -7.67 -32.12
N ARG A 10 -5.70 -7.82 -31.03
CA ARG A 10 -7.02 -8.50 -31.05
C ARG A 10 -8.12 -7.46 -30.96
N PRO A 11 -9.24 -7.64 -31.67
CA PRO A 11 -10.35 -6.69 -31.68
C PRO A 11 -11.17 -6.79 -30.39
N LEU A 12 -11.49 -5.65 -29.85
CA LEU A 12 -12.40 -5.49 -28.70
C LEU A 12 -13.84 -5.77 -29.15
N GLY A 13 -14.42 -6.81 -28.58
CA GLY A 13 -15.82 -7.10 -28.66
C GLY A 13 -16.68 -6.01 -28.01
N GLY A 14 -17.75 -5.60 -28.69
CA GLY A 14 -18.66 -4.57 -28.25
C GLY A 14 -19.36 -4.92 -26.94
N ALA A 15 -19.19 -4.08 -25.95
CA ALA A 15 -20.01 -4.06 -24.75
C ALA A 15 -21.12 -3.03 -24.96
N SER A 16 -22.37 -3.49 -24.90
CA SER A 16 -23.57 -2.66 -24.85
C SER A 16 -23.51 -1.68 -23.68
N PRO A 17 -23.96 -0.43 -23.82
CA PRO A 17 -23.96 0.52 -22.73
C PRO A 17 -25.04 0.16 -21.71
N LEU A 18 -24.66 -0.49 -20.61
CA LEU A 18 -25.51 -0.60 -19.44
C LEU A 18 -25.63 0.79 -18.81
N LEU A 19 -26.84 1.34 -18.79
CA LEU A 19 -27.18 2.56 -18.06
C LEU A 19 -26.68 2.50 -16.61
N PRO A 20 -26.02 3.54 -16.10
CA PRO A 20 -25.46 3.56 -14.75
C PRO A 20 -26.58 3.37 -13.71
N SER A 21 -26.29 2.56 -12.71
CA SER A 21 -27.19 2.14 -11.62
C SER A 21 -27.86 3.31 -10.88
N ALA A 22 -27.27 4.49 -10.90
CA ALA A 22 -27.84 5.73 -10.37
C ALA A 22 -29.12 6.20 -11.10
N LEU A 23 -29.28 5.88 -12.39
CA LEU A 23 -30.46 6.28 -13.15
C LEU A 23 -31.66 5.35 -12.88
N ARG A 24 -31.41 4.09 -12.51
CA ARG A 24 -32.48 3.14 -12.11
C ARG A 24 -33.03 3.44 -10.72
N LEU A 25 -32.19 3.97 -9.83
CA LEU A 25 -32.62 4.36 -8.48
C LEU A 25 -33.48 5.62 -8.49
N SER A 26 -33.20 6.58 -9.38
CA SER A 26 -33.94 7.83 -9.47
C SER A 26 -35.35 7.63 -10.07
N LEU A 27 -35.52 6.69 -11.03
CA LEU A 27 -36.86 6.39 -11.57
C LEU A 27 -37.73 5.59 -10.57
N GLY A 28 -37.11 4.72 -9.73
CA GLY A 28 -37.83 3.96 -8.70
C GLY A 28 -38.37 4.85 -7.57
N ILE A 29 -37.61 5.89 -7.21
CA ILE A 29 -38.01 6.85 -6.16
C ILE A 29 -39.11 7.80 -6.66
N PHE A 30 -39.15 8.10 -7.96
CA PHE A 30 -40.18 8.99 -8.53
C PHE A 30 -41.56 8.34 -8.56
N SER A 31 -41.69 7.01 -8.71
CA SER A 31 -42.96 6.32 -8.72
C SER A 31 -43.58 6.08 -7.32
N LEU A 32 -42.77 6.22 -6.25
CA LEU A 32 -43.22 6.11 -4.86
C LEU A 32 -43.76 7.43 -4.27
N LEU A 33 -43.66 8.52 -4.99
CA LEU A 33 -44.03 9.86 -4.53
C LEU A 33 -45.41 10.34 -5.04
N PHE A 34 -46.22 9.49 -5.70
CA PHE A 34 -47.62 9.82 -6.03
C PHE A 34 -48.55 9.11 -5.05
N PRO A 35 -48.93 9.71 -3.91
CA PRO A 35 -50.04 9.18 -3.14
C PRO A 35 -51.37 9.46 -3.87
N SER A 36 -52.20 8.42 -3.96
CA SER A 36 -53.58 8.51 -4.39
C SER A 36 -54.31 9.66 -3.69
N PHE A 37 -54.98 10.50 -4.42
CA PHE A 37 -55.77 11.60 -3.88
C PHE A 37 -56.85 11.08 -2.94
N LEU A 38 -56.57 10.99 -1.65
CA LEU A 38 -57.59 11.03 -0.61
C LEU A 38 -57.78 12.49 -0.25
N GLY A 39 -58.96 13.02 -0.51
CA GLY A 39 -59.36 14.38 -0.22
C GLY A 39 -59.36 14.67 1.27
N ALA A 40 -58.18 14.99 1.81
CA ALA A 40 -58.01 15.53 3.17
C ALA A 40 -58.08 17.05 3.08
N TYR A 41 -58.86 17.67 3.98
CA TYR A 41 -58.91 19.15 4.14
C TYR A 41 -57.51 19.68 4.48
N VAL A 42 -56.92 20.37 3.52
CA VAL A 42 -55.60 21.01 3.68
C VAL A 42 -55.84 22.45 4.17
N GLY A 43 -55.62 22.66 5.46
CA GLY A 43 -55.70 24.02 6.02
C GLY A 43 -54.65 24.96 5.41
N PRO A 44 -54.81 26.30 5.47
CA PRO A 44 -53.92 27.28 4.82
C PRO A 44 -52.46 27.14 5.15
N GLY A 45 -52.09 26.73 6.37
CA GLY A 45 -50.69 26.52 6.78
C GLY A 45 -50.04 25.30 6.08
N ALA A 46 -50.80 24.25 5.80
CA ALA A 46 -50.27 23.06 5.12
C ALA A 46 -50.05 23.33 3.60
N GLY A 47 -50.80 24.26 3.01
CA GLY A 47 -50.57 24.72 1.64
C GLY A 47 -49.24 25.44 1.47
N PHE A 48 -48.85 26.28 2.41
CA PHE A 48 -47.56 26.97 2.39
C PHE A 48 -46.38 26.00 2.60
N ALA A 49 -46.51 25.02 3.49
CA ALA A 49 -45.52 24.00 3.69
C ALA A 49 -45.32 23.13 2.43
N PHE A 50 -46.43 22.78 1.75
CA PHE A 50 -46.40 22.03 0.50
C PHE A 50 -45.73 22.82 -0.65
N LEU A 51 -46.08 24.11 -0.79
CA LEU A 51 -45.45 25.02 -1.76
C LEU A 51 -43.96 25.19 -1.50
N GLY A 52 -43.56 25.33 -0.23
CA GLY A 52 -42.16 25.45 0.17
C GLY A 52 -41.34 24.16 -0.16
N SER A 53 -41.93 22.99 0.13
CA SER A 53 -41.29 21.70 -0.18
C SER A 53 -41.21 21.47 -1.68
N PHE A 54 -42.26 21.82 -2.42
CA PHE A 54 -42.26 21.72 -3.88
C PHE A 54 -41.22 22.65 -4.52
N PHE A 55 -41.09 23.87 -4.00
CA PHE A 55 -40.10 24.84 -4.46
C PHE A 55 -38.65 24.33 -4.21
N LEU A 56 -38.37 23.69 -3.06
CA LEU A 56 -37.07 23.12 -2.76
C LEU A 56 -36.73 21.95 -3.69
N VAL A 57 -37.69 21.07 -3.94
CA VAL A 57 -37.52 19.95 -4.89
C VAL A 57 -37.30 20.46 -6.31
N PHE A 58 -38.06 21.48 -6.73
CA PHE A 58 -37.92 22.13 -8.03
C PHE A 58 -36.54 22.78 -8.16
N LEU A 59 -36.10 23.50 -7.14
CA LEU A 59 -34.77 24.12 -7.12
C LEU A 59 -33.65 23.06 -7.19
N ALA A 60 -33.77 21.99 -6.42
CA ALA A 60 -32.81 20.87 -6.46
C ALA A 60 -32.75 20.20 -7.84
N PHE A 61 -33.93 20.01 -8.48
CA PHE A 61 -34.01 19.49 -9.83
C PHE A 61 -33.35 20.43 -10.86
N PHE A 62 -33.57 21.73 -10.72
CA PHE A 62 -32.94 22.74 -11.58
C PHE A 62 -31.43 22.78 -11.43
N PHE A 63 -30.93 22.68 -10.21
CA PHE A 63 -29.48 22.57 -9.95
C PHE A 63 -28.88 21.27 -10.50
N ALA A 64 -29.58 20.16 -10.38
CA ALA A 64 -29.16 18.89 -10.95
C ALA A 64 -29.09 18.97 -12.48
N LEU A 65 -30.12 19.52 -13.13
CA LEU A 65 -30.18 19.73 -14.57
C LEU A 65 -29.07 20.69 -15.05
N PHE A 66 -28.87 21.80 -14.35
CA PHE A 66 -27.79 22.76 -14.62
C PHE A 66 -26.41 22.12 -14.54
N ASN A 67 -26.16 21.30 -13.50
CA ASN A 67 -24.92 20.54 -13.38
C ASN A 67 -24.75 19.55 -14.53
N LEU A 68 -25.82 18.85 -14.91
CA LEU A 68 -25.79 17.88 -16.02
C LEU A 68 -25.43 18.56 -17.35
N ILE A 69 -26.05 19.71 -17.65
CA ILE A 69 -25.78 20.51 -18.86
C ILE A 69 -24.35 21.07 -18.85
N THR A 70 -23.85 21.50 -17.68
CA THR A 70 -22.51 22.10 -17.58
C THR A 70 -21.39 21.06 -17.57
N LEU A 71 -21.65 19.77 -17.30
CA LEU A 71 -20.65 18.69 -17.28
C LEU A 71 -19.85 18.58 -18.59
N PRO A 72 -20.46 18.53 -19.80
CA PRO A 72 -19.70 18.42 -21.05
C PRO A 72 -18.82 19.66 -21.30
N PHE A 73 -19.33 20.87 -20.97
CA PHE A 73 -18.56 22.11 -21.09
C PHE A 73 -17.37 22.13 -20.14
N ARG A 74 -17.56 21.72 -18.88
CA ARG A 74 -16.47 21.58 -17.92
C ARG A 74 -15.44 20.53 -18.36
N ALA A 75 -15.89 19.44 -18.98
CA ALA A 75 -15.01 18.40 -19.53
C ALA A 75 -14.23 18.93 -20.74
N LEU A 76 -14.89 19.67 -21.64
CA LEU A 76 -14.27 20.28 -22.81
C LEU A 76 -13.22 21.33 -22.41
N VAL A 77 -13.58 22.24 -21.51
CA VAL A 77 -12.63 23.26 -20.99
C VAL A 77 -11.41 22.60 -20.32
N ARG A 78 -11.63 21.53 -19.54
CA ARG A 78 -10.54 20.74 -18.97
C ARG A 78 -9.67 20.09 -20.05
N ARG A 79 -10.29 19.55 -21.12
CA ARG A 79 -9.57 18.94 -22.26
C ARG A 79 -8.75 19.97 -23.02
N VAL A 80 -9.31 21.14 -23.33
CA VAL A 80 -8.63 22.25 -24.04
C VAL A 80 -7.49 22.81 -23.19
N ARG A 81 -7.71 23.07 -21.88
CA ARG A 81 -6.65 23.49 -20.98
C ARG A 81 -5.52 22.47 -20.91
N ARG A 82 -5.84 21.17 -20.91
CA ARG A 82 -4.84 20.09 -20.93
C ARG A 82 -4.02 20.07 -22.22
N LEU A 83 -4.66 20.29 -23.38
CA LEU A 83 -3.98 20.37 -24.68
C LEU A 83 -3.07 21.61 -24.78
N ARG A 84 -3.54 22.76 -24.30
CA ARG A 84 -2.74 24.02 -24.29
C ARG A 84 -1.54 23.95 -23.34
N ARG A 85 -1.64 23.25 -22.21
CA ARG A 85 -0.54 23.11 -21.23
C ARG A 85 0.56 22.13 -21.66
N ARG A 86 0.29 21.23 -22.61
CA ARG A 86 1.24 20.19 -23.05
C ARG A 86 2.47 20.74 -23.80
N SER A 87 2.52 22.04 -24.11
CA SER A 87 3.44 22.61 -25.09
C SER A 87 4.68 23.33 -24.53
N LYS A 88 4.92 23.40 -23.22
CA LYS A 88 6.00 24.28 -22.68
C LYS A 88 7.02 23.59 -21.77
N SER A 89 7.09 22.27 -21.73
CA SER A 89 8.17 21.64 -20.98
C SER A 89 9.49 21.70 -21.75
N ARG A 90 10.50 22.31 -21.15
CA ARG A 90 11.87 22.34 -21.67
C ARG A 90 12.50 20.94 -21.69
N PHE A 91 12.05 20.05 -20.79
CA PHE A 91 12.55 18.69 -20.64
C PHE A 91 11.50 17.67 -21.09
N ARG A 92 11.93 16.69 -21.87
CA ARG A 92 11.09 15.56 -22.31
C ARG A 92 10.88 14.54 -21.20
N ARG A 93 11.91 14.31 -20.39
CA ARG A 93 11.92 13.32 -19.30
C ARG A 93 12.89 13.78 -18.22
N VAL A 94 12.50 13.57 -16.96
CA VAL A 94 13.36 13.73 -15.78
C VAL A 94 13.34 12.38 -15.04
N ILE A 95 14.52 11.88 -14.68
CA ILE A 95 14.69 10.66 -13.87
C ILE A 95 15.37 11.08 -12.59
N LEU A 96 14.76 10.76 -11.46
CA LEU A 96 15.30 10.98 -10.12
C LEU A 96 15.62 9.62 -9.51
N LEU A 97 16.89 9.36 -9.23
CA LEU A 97 17.36 8.18 -8.51
C LEU A 97 17.75 8.60 -7.11
N GLY A 98 17.03 8.13 -6.12
CA GLY A 98 17.29 8.43 -4.72
C GLY A 98 18.03 7.27 -4.04
N PHE A 99 19.14 7.55 -3.39
CA PHE A 99 19.90 6.62 -2.57
C PHE A 99 19.83 7.09 -1.12
N ASP A 100 19.26 6.25 -0.26
CA ASP A 100 19.20 6.55 1.18
C ASP A 100 20.56 6.31 1.80
N GLY A 101 21.01 7.25 2.67
CA GLY A 101 22.29 7.15 3.37
C GLY A 101 23.54 7.30 2.50
N MET A 102 23.43 7.82 1.28
CA MET A 102 24.59 8.03 0.41
C MET A 102 25.43 9.22 0.90
N ASP A 103 26.57 8.93 1.49
CA ASP A 103 27.52 9.94 1.98
C ASP A 103 28.34 10.54 0.81
N TYR A 104 28.46 11.87 0.78
CA TYR A 104 29.19 12.60 -0.27
C TYR A 104 30.69 12.25 -0.25
N THR A 105 31.34 12.37 0.90
CA THR A 105 32.80 12.21 1.01
C THR A 105 33.25 10.78 0.72
N LEU A 106 32.46 9.80 1.24
CA LEU A 106 32.74 8.39 0.97
C LEU A 106 32.56 8.08 -0.52
N THR A 107 31.50 8.57 -1.13
CA THR A 107 31.21 8.36 -2.57
C THR A 107 32.29 9.01 -3.43
N GLU A 108 32.72 10.23 -3.11
CA GLU A 108 33.81 10.92 -3.80
C GLU A 108 35.11 10.13 -3.74
N GLY A 109 35.50 9.69 -2.56
CA GLY A 109 36.71 8.87 -2.40
C GLY A 109 36.65 7.53 -3.12
N MET A 110 35.49 6.87 -3.19
CA MET A 110 35.32 5.64 -3.96
C MET A 110 35.37 5.88 -5.47
N MET A 111 34.84 7.00 -5.96
CA MET A 111 34.99 7.41 -7.38
C MET A 111 36.45 7.67 -7.73
N ASP A 112 37.19 8.36 -6.86
CA ASP A 112 38.60 8.68 -7.08
C ASP A 112 39.50 7.43 -7.09
N ARG A 113 39.14 6.40 -6.36
CA ARG A 113 39.81 5.09 -6.40
C ARG A 113 39.34 4.18 -7.54
N GLY A 114 38.38 4.64 -8.37
CA GLY A 114 37.84 3.85 -9.48
C GLY A 114 36.86 2.74 -9.08
N GLU A 115 36.42 2.69 -7.82
CA GLU A 115 35.48 1.69 -7.30
C GLU A 115 34.04 1.93 -7.79
N LEU A 116 33.72 3.17 -8.18
CA LEU A 116 32.39 3.59 -8.65
C LEU A 116 32.46 4.19 -10.06
N PRO A 117 32.81 3.42 -11.10
CA PRO A 117 33.08 3.96 -12.45
C PRO A 117 31.86 4.61 -13.11
N ASN A 118 30.64 4.13 -12.81
CA ASN A 118 29.43 4.73 -13.36
C ASN A 118 29.08 6.07 -12.69
N PHE A 119 29.30 6.23 -11.40
CA PHE A 119 29.13 7.51 -10.71
C PHE A 119 30.19 8.51 -11.15
N ASP A 120 31.43 8.09 -11.32
CA ASP A 120 32.51 8.94 -11.83
C ASP A 120 32.22 9.44 -13.26
N ARG A 121 31.68 8.58 -14.13
CA ARG A 121 31.19 9.01 -15.43
C ARG A 121 30.12 10.08 -15.33
N LEU A 122 29.11 9.90 -14.46
CA LEU A 122 28.05 10.90 -14.25
C LEU A 122 28.61 12.20 -13.67
N ARG A 123 29.62 12.13 -12.78
CA ARG A 123 30.33 13.30 -12.26
C ARG A 123 31.01 14.08 -13.39
N LYS A 124 31.69 13.39 -14.32
CA LYS A 124 32.36 13.99 -15.46
C LYS A 124 31.43 14.59 -16.53
N GLU A 125 30.27 13.95 -16.73
CA GLU A 125 29.27 14.41 -17.71
C GLU A 125 28.32 15.48 -17.15
N GLY A 126 28.28 15.67 -15.81
CA GLY A 126 27.34 16.53 -15.12
C GLY A 126 27.95 17.30 -13.97
N SER A 127 27.24 17.30 -12.84
CA SER A 127 27.69 17.96 -11.61
C SER A 127 27.55 17.02 -10.42
N PHE A 128 28.57 17.00 -9.57
CA PHE A 128 28.55 16.29 -8.30
C PHE A 128 28.83 17.28 -7.17
N CYS A 129 27.90 17.37 -6.21
CA CYS A 129 28.02 18.31 -5.10
C CYS A 129 27.35 17.75 -3.84
N PRO A 130 27.78 18.21 -2.65
CA PRO A 130 27.17 17.80 -1.40
C PRO A 130 25.73 18.28 -1.32
N LEU A 131 24.83 17.41 -0.83
CA LEU A 131 23.44 17.73 -0.53
C LEU A 131 23.25 17.77 0.98
N ARG A 132 22.90 18.96 1.51
CA ARG A 132 22.59 19.10 2.93
C ARG A 132 21.32 18.35 3.27
N SER A 133 21.37 17.54 4.33
CA SER A 133 20.22 16.84 4.87
C SER A 133 19.29 17.79 5.64
N THR A 134 18.15 17.25 6.09
CA THR A 134 17.20 17.95 6.97
C THR A 134 17.70 18.01 8.41
N ASP A 135 17.02 18.78 9.22
CA ASP A 135 17.20 18.79 10.68
C ASP A 135 15.84 18.38 11.32
N PRO A 136 15.79 17.20 12.00
CA PRO A 136 16.83 16.17 12.16
C PRO A 136 17.15 15.41 10.85
N PRO A 137 18.38 14.85 10.72
CA PRO A 137 18.84 14.14 9.51
C PRO A 137 18.40 12.67 9.51
N LEU A 138 17.10 12.44 9.62
CA LEU A 138 16.48 11.11 9.65
C LEU A 138 15.78 10.81 8.33
N SER A 139 15.82 9.56 7.87
CA SER A 139 15.21 9.14 6.60
C SER A 139 13.75 9.58 6.44
N PRO A 140 12.83 9.38 7.42
CA PRO A 140 11.44 9.80 7.23
C PRO A 140 11.28 11.31 7.05
N VAL A 141 12.16 12.10 7.69
CA VAL A 141 12.15 13.56 7.61
C VAL A 141 12.69 14.03 6.26
N ALA A 142 13.86 13.51 5.87
CA ALA A 142 14.53 13.85 4.61
C ALA A 142 13.66 13.49 3.39
N TRP A 143 13.10 12.28 3.36
CA TRP A 143 12.24 11.83 2.26
C TRP A 143 10.89 12.55 2.23
N SER A 144 10.35 12.95 3.38
CA SER A 144 9.15 13.80 3.42
C SER A 144 9.43 15.21 2.90
N THR A 145 10.59 15.77 3.23
CA THR A 145 11.06 17.06 2.68
C THR A 145 11.31 16.94 1.18
N PHE A 146 11.98 15.89 0.71
CA PHE A 146 12.16 15.62 -0.71
C PHE A 146 10.82 15.54 -1.45
N ALA A 147 9.87 14.78 -0.91
CA ALA A 147 8.58 14.58 -1.54
C ALA A 147 7.73 15.85 -1.63
N THR A 148 7.87 16.78 -0.68
CA THR A 148 6.97 17.95 -0.55
C THR A 148 7.64 19.28 -0.85
N GLY A 149 8.98 19.35 -0.85
CA GLY A 149 9.74 20.59 -1.02
C GLY A 149 9.58 21.57 0.15
N VAL A 150 9.15 21.09 1.33
CA VAL A 150 8.96 21.93 2.52
C VAL A 150 9.65 21.32 3.73
N ASN A 151 9.94 22.13 4.75
CA ASN A 151 10.61 21.71 5.98
C ASN A 151 9.70 20.89 6.91
N PRO A 152 10.27 20.20 7.94
CA PRO A 152 9.53 19.37 8.89
C PRO A 152 8.36 20.08 9.58
N GLY A 153 8.48 21.35 9.91
CA GLY A 153 7.41 22.13 10.51
C GLY A 153 6.15 22.25 9.64
N LYS A 154 6.27 22.10 8.32
CA LYS A 154 5.13 22.12 7.39
C LYS A 154 4.63 20.74 7.04
N HIS A 155 5.51 19.75 6.82
CA HIS A 155 5.05 18.39 6.49
C HIS A 155 4.76 17.51 7.73
N ASN A 156 5.12 17.96 8.92
CA ASN A 156 4.79 17.36 10.22
C ASN A 156 5.37 15.94 10.46
N ILE A 157 6.49 15.62 9.82
CA ILE A 157 7.23 14.37 10.07
C ILE A 157 8.58 14.77 10.66
N PHE A 158 8.86 14.34 11.88
CA PHE A 158 10.10 14.68 12.62
C PHE A 158 10.94 13.46 12.98
N ASP A 159 10.33 12.25 12.93
CA ASP A 159 10.96 10.98 13.25
C ASP A 159 10.14 9.84 12.66
N PHE A 160 10.59 8.59 12.81
CA PHE A 160 9.81 7.37 12.56
C PHE A 160 8.60 7.26 13.48
N LEU A 161 8.76 7.71 14.72
CA LEU A 161 7.71 7.70 15.73
C LEU A 161 7.29 9.12 16.10
N SER A 162 6.04 9.27 16.43
CA SER A 162 5.47 10.43 17.08
C SER A 162 4.83 10.01 18.41
N ARG A 163 4.56 10.97 19.26
CA ARG A 163 3.90 10.73 20.54
C ARG A 163 2.42 11.09 20.44
N ASP A 164 1.53 10.19 20.86
CA ASP A 164 0.11 10.51 21.01
C ASP A 164 -0.05 11.53 22.15
N PRO A 165 -0.59 12.73 21.89
CA PRO A 165 -0.76 13.75 22.92
C PRO A 165 -1.76 13.37 24.03
N LYS A 166 -2.60 12.36 23.82
CA LYS A 166 -3.62 11.93 24.79
C LYS A 166 -3.08 10.97 25.83
N ASN A 167 -2.29 10.00 25.42
CA ASN A 167 -1.83 8.90 26.28
C ASN A 167 -0.30 8.78 26.31
N TYR A 168 0.42 9.63 25.56
CA TYR A 168 1.87 9.67 25.42
C TYR A 168 2.51 8.41 24.86
N LEU A 169 1.74 7.48 24.31
CA LEU A 169 2.25 6.28 23.68
C LEU A 169 2.89 6.59 22.32
N PRO A 170 3.89 5.82 21.89
CA PRO A 170 4.51 5.97 20.58
C PRO A 170 3.54 5.55 19.49
N LEU A 171 3.47 6.34 18.42
CA LEU A 171 2.71 6.08 17.21
C LEU A 171 3.63 6.21 15.99
N LEU A 172 3.34 5.49 14.91
CA LEU A 172 4.00 5.73 13.64
C LEU A 172 3.72 7.15 13.16
N SER A 173 4.77 7.90 12.81
CA SER A 173 4.64 9.29 12.36
C SER A 173 4.09 9.40 10.93
N CYS A 174 4.30 8.36 10.11
CA CYS A 174 4.09 8.41 8.66
C CYS A 174 2.68 8.05 8.24
N SER A 175 2.08 7.06 8.90
CA SER A 175 0.76 6.54 8.53
C SER A 175 -0.04 6.11 9.75
N SER A 176 -1.35 6.12 9.62
CA SER A 176 -2.26 5.59 10.64
C SER A 176 -3.27 4.65 10.02
N VAL A 177 -3.63 3.61 10.77
CA VAL A 177 -4.68 2.67 10.44
C VAL A 177 -5.84 2.91 11.40
N HIS A 178 -6.97 3.31 10.87
CA HIS A 178 -8.21 3.42 11.63
C HIS A 178 -9.04 2.17 11.34
N PRO A 179 -9.31 1.32 12.33
CA PRO A 179 -10.12 0.13 12.12
C PRO A 179 -11.51 0.49 11.63
N GLY A 180 -12.07 -0.34 10.78
CA GLY A 180 -13.45 -0.22 10.35
C GLY A 180 -14.42 -0.48 11.51
N LYS A 181 -15.66 -0.01 11.38
CA LYS A 181 -16.73 -0.40 12.31
C LYS A 181 -17.03 -1.87 12.13
N SER A 182 -17.19 -2.59 13.22
CA SER A 182 -17.60 -3.99 13.23
C SER A 182 -18.74 -4.20 14.21
N TYR A 183 -19.61 -5.16 13.92
CA TYR A 183 -20.65 -5.62 14.82
C TYR A 183 -20.22 -6.97 15.42
N ARG A 184 -20.28 -7.10 16.74
CA ARG A 184 -19.93 -8.34 17.44
C ARG A 184 -21.18 -9.22 17.57
N TRP A 185 -21.07 -10.46 17.07
CA TRP A 185 -22.06 -11.49 17.24
C TRP A 185 -21.42 -12.75 17.84
N GLY A 186 -21.54 -12.88 19.16
CA GLY A 186 -20.82 -13.91 19.91
C GLY A 186 -19.30 -13.74 19.72
N ARG A 187 -18.63 -14.78 19.22
CA ARG A 187 -17.19 -14.74 18.89
C ARG A 187 -16.87 -14.14 17.52
N TRP A 188 -17.89 -13.77 16.75
CA TRP A 188 -17.71 -13.28 15.38
C TRP A 188 -17.74 -11.76 15.32
N LEU A 189 -16.84 -11.19 14.52
CA LEU A 189 -16.82 -9.78 14.13
C LEU A 189 -17.33 -9.67 12.70
N VAL A 190 -18.47 -9.02 12.51
CA VAL A 190 -19.01 -8.71 11.19
C VAL A 190 -18.54 -7.31 10.81
N PRO A 191 -17.66 -7.15 9.79
CA PRO A 191 -17.17 -5.84 9.38
C PRO A 191 -18.28 -5.05 8.69
N LEU A 192 -18.66 -3.90 9.27
CA LEU A 192 -19.64 -2.97 8.71
C LEU A 192 -19.01 -1.92 7.79
N SER A 193 -17.71 -1.67 7.96
CA SER A 193 -16.96 -0.75 7.10
C SER A 193 -15.51 -1.20 6.94
N LYS A 194 -14.88 -0.77 5.85
CA LYS A 194 -13.45 -1.03 5.60
C LYS A 194 -12.59 -0.18 6.54
N ALA A 195 -11.42 -0.70 6.93
CA ALA A 195 -10.39 0.07 7.61
C ALA A 195 -9.95 1.26 6.74
N ARG A 196 -9.67 2.39 7.38
CA ARG A 196 -9.18 3.58 6.70
C ARG A 196 -7.69 3.76 6.98
N LEU A 197 -6.91 3.75 5.93
CA LEU A 197 -5.49 4.08 5.96
C LEU A 197 -5.31 5.57 5.64
N SER A 198 -4.47 6.24 6.39
CA SER A 198 -4.18 7.66 6.21
C SER A 198 -2.68 7.92 6.23
N LEU A 199 -2.17 8.61 5.21
CA LEU A 199 -0.83 9.19 5.22
C LEU A 199 -0.87 10.43 6.13
N LEU A 200 0.00 10.48 7.14
CA LEU A 200 0.02 11.57 8.14
C LEU A 200 0.89 12.74 7.72
N ARG A 201 1.77 12.55 6.73
CA ARG A 201 2.53 13.64 6.13
C ARG A 201 1.60 14.72 5.62
N LYS A 202 1.74 15.92 6.14
CA LYS A 202 1.07 17.11 5.65
C LYS A 202 1.77 17.64 4.39
N SER A 203 1.15 18.61 3.73
CA SER A 203 1.61 19.17 2.45
C SER A 203 1.46 18.19 1.26
N ARG A 204 1.45 18.74 0.08
CA ARG A 204 1.29 17.95 -1.16
C ARG A 204 2.65 17.52 -1.68
N SER A 205 2.72 16.32 -2.21
CA SER A 205 3.88 15.84 -2.92
C SER A 205 4.06 16.59 -4.26
N TYR A 206 5.32 16.78 -4.70
CA TYR A 206 5.59 17.45 -5.97
C TYR A 206 5.04 16.68 -7.17
N TRP A 207 5.00 15.35 -7.13
CA TRP A 207 4.38 14.55 -8.19
C TRP A 207 2.85 14.74 -8.26
N SER A 208 2.20 14.99 -7.12
CA SER A 208 0.78 15.34 -7.09
C SER A 208 0.54 16.71 -7.73
N LEU A 209 1.42 17.69 -7.48
CA LEU A 209 1.38 19.02 -8.12
C LEU A 209 1.64 18.91 -9.62
N LEU A 210 2.66 18.17 -10.05
CA LEU A 210 2.93 17.90 -11.46
C LEU A 210 1.75 17.24 -12.16
N GLY A 211 1.09 16.29 -11.47
CA GLY A 211 -0.13 15.64 -11.97
C GLY A 211 -1.28 16.62 -12.21
N GLN A 212 -1.45 17.65 -11.37
CA GLN A 212 -2.44 18.72 -11.56
C GLN A 212 -2.12 19.57 -12.82
N GLU A 213 -0.83 19.82 -13.09
CA GLU A 213 -0.37 20.49 -14.29
C GLU A 213 -0.35 19.59 -15.54
N GLY A 214 -0.81 18.35 -15.41
CA GLY A 214 -0.93 17.43 -16.54
C GLY A 214 0.32 16.60 -16.81
N ILE A 215 1.38 16.71 -16.00
CA ILE A 215 2.63 15.96 -16.12
C ILE A 215 2.50 14.67 -15.32
N PRO A 216 2.45 13.50 -15.98
CA PRO A 216 2.37 12.23 -15.29
C PRO A 216 3.71 11.89 -14.62
N SER A 217 3.68 11.29 -13.44
CA SER A 217 4.87 10.85 -12.73
C SER A 217 4.77 9.36 -12.40
N LEU A 218 5.90 8.66 -12.48
CA LEU A 218 6.06 7.29 -11.99
C LEU A 218 6.92 7.36 -10.73
N VAL A 219 6.35 6.96 -9.60
CA VAL A 219 6.98 7.05 -8.27
C VAL A 219 7.15 5.63 -7.75
N LEU A 220 8.39 5.15 -7.70
CA LEU A 220 8.70 3.78 -7.32
C LEU A 220 9.47 3.76 -6.01
N ARG A 221 8.92 3.11 -5.00
CA ARG A 221 9.57 2.80 -3.73
C ARG A 221 10.17 4.00 -2.99
N VAL A 222 9.70 5.21 -3.28
CA VAL A 222 10.11 6.40 -2.51
C VAL A 222 9.66 6.21 -1.06
N PRO A 223 10.56 6.40 -0.08
CA PRO A 223 10.22 6.24 1.34
C PRO A 223 9.08 7.17 1.78
N ILE A 224 8.34 6.73 2.80
CA ILE A 224 7.24 7.49 3.42
C ILE A 224 6.12 7.84 2.42
N THR A 225 5.76 6.85 1.59
CA THR A 225 4.70 6.99 0.60
C THR A 225 3.55 5.98 0.78
N PHE A 226 3.46 5.34 1.95
CA PHE A 226 2.34 4.47 2.30
C PHE A 226 1.33 5.19 3.21
N PRO A 227 0.01 5.07 2.96
CA PRO A 227 -0.62 4.51 1.77
C PRO A 227 -0.39 5.39 0.53
N PRO A 228 -0.40 4.80 -0.69
CA PRO A 228 -0.13 5.55 -1.91
C PRO A 228 -1.15 6.65 -2.17
N GLU A 229 -0.67 7.78 -2.67
CA GLU A 229 -1.48 8.96 -2.96
C GLU A 229 -2.22 8.81 -4.30
N LYS A 230 -3.42 9.39 -4.39
CA LYS A 230 -4.18 9.46 -5.64
C LYS A 230 -3.76 10.70 -6.44
N PHE A 231 -3.05 10.51 -7.54
CA PHE A 231 -2.63 11.59 -8.43
C PHE A 231 -2.62 11.13 -9.91
N LYS A 232 -2.28 12.01 -10.83
CA LYS A 232 -2.14 11.64 -12.24
C LYS A 232 -0.76 11.01 -12.47
N GLY A 233 -0.66 9.72 -12.29
CA GLY A 233 0.57 8.95 -12.39
C GLY A 233 0.43 7.57 -11.78
N ILE A 234 1.55 6.95 -11.52
CA ILE A 234 1.66 5.61 -10.95
C ILE A 234 2.55 5.69 -9.72
N GLN A 235 2.18 5.02 -8.64
CA GLN A 235 2.95 4.95 -7.42
C GLN A 235 3.00 3.53 -6.88
N LEU A 236 4.19 3.06 -6.54
CA LEU A 236 4.43 1.92 -5.67
C LEU A 236 4.98 2.45 -4.35
N ALA A 237 4.31 2.14 -3.24
CA ALA A 237 4.72 2.59 -1.92
C ALA A 237 6.10 2.05 -1.53
N GLY A 238 6.85 2.85 -0.77
CA GLY A 238 8.17 2.51 -0.27
C GLY A 238 8.20 2.22 1.22
N LEU A 239 9.29 2.64 1.86
CA LEU A 239 9.48 2.51 3.31
C LEU A 239 8.30 3.10 4.10
N GLY A 240 7.88 2.39 5.14
CA GLY A 240 6.67 2.68 5.91
C GLY A 240 5.45 1.86 5.47
N THR A 241 5.58 1.04 4.41
CA THR A 241 4.60 0.00 4.09
C THR A 241 4.74 -1.12 5.13
N PRO A 242 3.67 -1.45 5.88
CA PRO A 242 3.73 -2.54 6.84
C PRO A 242 3.89 -3.89 6.13
N ASP A 243 4.41 -4.87 6.84
CA ASP A 243 4.37 -6.26 6.40
C ASP A 243 2.94 -6.83 6.50
N LEU A 244 2.75 -8.09 6.10
CA LEU A 244 1.42 -8.73 6.09
C LEU A 244 0.80 -8.81 7.49
N ARG A 245 1.61 -8.89 8.54
CA ARG A 245 1.15 -8.91 9.93
C ARG A 245 0.81 -7.53 10.49
N GLY A 246 1.10 -6.48 9.73
CA GLY A 246 0.93 -5.09 10.15
C GLY A 246 2.10 -4.57 10.98
N THR A 247 3.23 -5.29 11.02
CA THR A 247 4.46 -4.86 11.68
C THR A 247 5.39 -4.14 10.69
N GLN A 248 6.53 -3.66 11.17
CA GLN A 248 7.53 -2.97 10.34
C GLN A 248 8.67 -3.91 9.91
N GLY A 249 8.34 -5.17 9.63
CA GLY A 249 9.28 -6.14 9.12
C GLY A 249 9.78 -7.14 10.16
N SER A 250 8.93 -7.63 11.05
CA SER A 250 9.27 -8.65 12.05
C SER A 250 9.51 -10.01 11.39
N SER A 251 10.71 -10.55 11.59
CA SER A 251 11.09 -11.89 11.15
C SER A 251 10.76 -12.94 12.22
N THR A 252 10.92 -14.21 11.86
CA THR A 252 10.75 -15.33 12.78
C THR A 252 11.93 -16.30 12.64
N LEU A 253 12.54 -16.68 13.75
CA LEU A 253 13.51 -17.76 13.82
C LEU A 253 12.81 -19.02 14.34
N PHE A 254 12.87 -20.08 13.59
CA PHE A 254 12.45 -21.40 14.05
C PHE A 254 13.69 -22.19 14.45
N SER A 255 13.66 -22.77 15.66
CA SER A 255 14.81 -23.52 16.19
C SER A 255 14.35 -24.80 16.89
N THR A 256 15.18 -25.84 16.88
CA THR A 256 14.95 -27.05 17.71
C THR A 256 15.36 -26.84 19.18
N SER A 257 16.07 -25.76 19.48
CA SER A 257 16.44 -25.38 20.85
C SER A 257 16.18 -23.89 21.10
N LEU A 258 15.79 -23.54 22.30
CA LEU A 258 15.56 -22.16 22.72
C LEU A 258 16.77 -21.56 23.47
N SER A 259 17.87 -22.28 23.61
CA SER A 259 19.05 -21.85 24.41
C SER A 259 19.67 -20.53 23.94
N ASP A 260 19.63 -20.24 22.63
CA ASP A 260 20.22 -19.03 22.04
C ASP A 260 19.18 -17.93 21.72
N ALA A 261 17.91 -18.13 22.12
CA ALA A 261 16.82 -17.22 21.82
C ALA A 261 16.98 -15.81 22.41
N SER A 262 17.82 -15.66 23.44
CA SER A 262 18.08 -14.37 24.12
C SER A 262 18.90 -13.38 23.29
N LEU A 263 19.55 -13.80 22.22
CA LEU A 263 20.46 -12.97 21.42
C LEU A 263 19.78 -12.18 20.30
N LEU A 264 18.48 -12.37 20.08
CA LEU A 264 17.77 -11.73 18.97
C LEU A 264 16.67 -10.80 19.51
N ALA A 265 17.06 -9.64 19.98
CA ALA A 265 16.17 -8.66 20.64
C ALA A 265 14.90 -8.28 19.83
N ASP A 266 14.93 -8.42 18.51
CA ASP A 266 13.82 -8.03 17.63
C ASP A 266 13.17 -9.20 16.87
N ASN A 267 13.64 -10.44 17.04
CA ASN A 267 13.14 -11.61 16.31
C ASN A 267 12.31 -12.51 17.22
N ARG A 268 11.18 -12.93 16.69
CA ARG A 268 10.36 -13.94 17.34
C ARG A 268 11.03 -15.31 17.17
N VAL A 269 11.25 -16.04 18.27
CA VAL A 269 11.76 -17.40 18.22
C VAL A 269 10.64 -18.39 18.48
N CYS A 270 10.49 -19.37 17.59
CA CYS A 270 9.48 -20.44 17.67
C CYS A 270 10.18 -21.80 17.70
N LEU A 271 9.69 -22.68 18.56
CA LEU A 271 10.22 -24.04 18.66
C LEU A 271 9.77 -24.89 17.47
N LEU A 272 10.70 -25.68 16.91
CA LEU A 272 10.39 -26.74 15.96
C LEU A 272 10.14 -28.05 16.71
N GLU A 273 9.03 -28.67 16.45
CA GLU A 273 8.71 -29.99 16.98
C GLU A 273 9.31 -31.08 16.07
N ARG A 274 10.08 -32.02 16.67
CA ARG A 274 10.69 -33.12 15.92
C ARG A 274 9.83 -34.38 15.98
N GLU A 275 9.42 -34.88 14.82
CA GLU A 275 8.80 -36.20 14.64
C GLU A 275 9.66 -37.06 13.69
N GLY A 276 10.55 -37.87 14.24
CA GLY A 276 11.51 -38.66 13.47
C GLY A 276 12.44 -37.76 12.64
N GLU A 277 12.40 -37.92 11.32
CA GLU A 277 13.20 -37.11 10.38
C GLU A 277 12.53 -35.78 9.98
N ILE A 278 11.31 -35.55 10.42
CA ILE A 278 10.53 -34.36 10.05
C ILE A 278 10.50 -33.40 11.22
N LEU A 279 10.74 -32.13 10.91
CA LEU A 279 10.56 -31.00 11.82
C LEU A 279 9.27 -30.28 11.42
N LYS A 280 8.45 -29.96 12.40
CA LYS A 280 7.16 -29.27 12.22
C LYS A 280 7.20 -27.90 12.87
N GLY A 281 6.59 -26.92 12.22
CA GLY A 281 6.40 -25.58 12.76
C GLY A 281 5.15 -24.91 12.18
N GLU A 282 4.81 -23.76 12.74
CA GLU A 282 3.68 -22.96 12.32
C GLU A 282 4.10 -21.54 11.99
N ILE A 283 3.70 -21.06 10.80
CA ILE A 283 3.89 -19.68 10.38
C ILE A 283 2.73 -18.86 10.94
N GLU A 284 3.01 -17.87 11.75
CA GLU A 284 2.01 -16.91 12.20
C GLU A 284 1.82 -15.80 11.17
N GLY A 285 0.60 -15.67 10.71
CA GLY A 285 0.16 -14.70 9.72
C GLY A 285 -0.51 -13.45 10.32
N PRO A 286 -1.31 -12.75 9.54
CA PRO A 286 -2.07 -11.59 9.98
C PRO A 286 -3.18 -11.97 10.96
N PRO A 287 -3.72 -11.00 11.71
CA PRO A 287 -4.87 -11.20 12.58
C PRO A 287 -6.09 -11.68 11.80
N HIS A 288 -6.87 -12.57 12.40
CA HIS A 288 -8.10 -13.09 11.81
C HIS A 288 -9.17 -11.99 11.75
N PRO A 289 -9.67 -11.60 10.55
CA PRO A 289 -10.52 -10.42 10.40
C PRO A 289 -11.94 -10.57 10.95
N PHE A 290 -12.39 -11.81 11.22
CA PHE A 290 -13.77 -12.11 11.58
C PHE A 290 -13.92 -12.71 13.00
N LEU A 291 -12.84 -12.81 13.77
CA LEU A 291 -12.90 -13.35 15.13
C LEU A 291 -12.61 -12.27 16.17
N ASP A 292 -13.39 -12.27 17.24
CA ASP A 292 -13.15 -11.40 18.41
C ASP A 292 -11.78 -11.72 19.04
N GLY A 293 -11.09 -10.68 19.51
CA GLY A 293 -9.70 -10.83 19.96
C GLY A 293 -8.69 -10.98 18.82
N SER A 294 -9.14 -11.05 17.56
CA SER A 294 -8.31 -11.09 16.35
C SER A 294 -7.10 -12.04 16.47
N PRO A 295 -7.29 -13.33 16.76
CA PRO A 295 -6.20 -14.28 16.89
C PRO A 295 -5.41 -14.34 15.58
N LEU A 296 -4.09 -14.58 15.66
CA LEU A 296 -3.26 -14.71 14.47
C LEU A 296 -3.65 -15.97 13.68
N MET A 297 -3.77 -15.81 12.36
CA MET A 297 -3.94 -16.96 11.47
C MET A 297 -2.64 -17.73 11.39
N ARG A 298 -2.72 -19.07 11.32
CA ARG A 298 -1.54 -19.93 11.33
C ARG A 298 -1.54 -20.87 10.13
N VAL A 299 -0.35 -21.14 9.61
CA VAL A 299 -0.14 -22.09 8.51
C VAL A 299 0.98 -23.06 8.91
N PRO A 300 0.69 -24.37 8.99
CA PRO A 300 1.71 -25.35 9.30
C PRO A 300 2.69 -25.54 8.15
N PHE A 301 3.92 -25.86 8.50
CA PHE A 301 4.96 -26.28 7.56
C PHE A 301 5.77 -27.44 8.11
N THR A 302 6.47 -28.12 7.21
CA THR A 302 7.38 -29.20 7.58
C THR A 302 8.75 -29.00 6.92
N LEU A 303 9.78 -29.41 7.63
CA LEU A 303 11.16 -29.46 7.15
C LEU A 303 11.65 -30.88 7.25
N ARG A 304 12.28 -31.38 6.19
CA ARG A 304 13.02 -32.65 6.17
C ARG A 304 14.48 -32.37 5.86
N LEU A 305 15.37 -32.78 6.75
CA LEU A 305 16.81 -32.64 6.52
C LEU A 305 17.25 -33.54 5.38
N LEU A 306 18.15 -33.04 4.55
CA LEU A 306 18.70 -33.74 3.41
C LEU A 306 20.14 -34.22 3.70
N PRO A 307 20.59 -35.33 3.13
CA PRO A 307 21.94 -35.84 3.35
C PRO A 307 23.07 -34.88 2.94
N ASP A 308 22.77 -33.92 2.06
CA ASP A 308 23.71 -32.92 1.56
C ASP A 308 23.82 -31.67 2.46
N GLY A 309 23.29 -31.74 3.68
CA GLY A 309 23.26 -30.61 4.63
C GLY A 309 22.24 -29.54 4.33
N GLY A 310 21.38 -29.75 3.34
CA GLY A 310 20.20 -28.90 3.05
C GLY A 310 18.96 -29.33 3.82
N ALA A 311 17.83 -28.68 3.54
CA ALA A 311 16.52 -29.10 4.04
C ALA A 311 15.44 -28.90 2.97
N GLU A 312 14.51 -29.84 2.86
CA GLU A 312 13.30 -29.68 2.06
C GLU A 312 12.21 -29.03 2.92
N LEU A 313 11.82 -27.81 2.56
CA LEU A 313 10.70 -27.10 3.15
C LEU A 313 9.43 -27.43 2.37
N LYS A 314 8.36 -27.81 3.08
CA LYS A 314 7.01 -27.95 2.51
C LYS A 314 6.04 -27.05 3.26
N VAL A 315 5.45 -26.09 2.53
CA VAL A 315 4.41 -25.17 3.03
C VAL A 315 3.22 -25.27 2.09
N GLN A 316 2.09 -25.77 2.56
CA GLN A 316 0.89 -25.98 1.74
C GLN A 316 1.20 -26.85 0.47
N ARG A 317 1.13 -26.27 -0.73
CA ARG A 317 1.46 -26.94 -1.99
C ARG A 317 2.90 -26.66 -2.46
N GLU A 318 3.56 -25.70 -1.87
CA GLU A 318 4.93 -25.30 -2.23
C GLU A 318 5.95 -26.26 -1.61
N ARG A 319 6.96 -26.61 -2.39
CA ARG A 319 8.13 -27.38 -1.94
C ARG A 319 9.38 -26.67 -2.41
N VAL A 320 10.29 -26.39 -1.49
CA VAL A 320 11.52 -25.64 -1.76
C VAL A 320 12.68 -26.29 -1.03
N VAL A 321 13.80 -26.46 -1.72
CA VAL A 321 15.05 -26.91 -1.10
C VAL A 321 15.77 -25.69 -0.54
N LEU A 322 16.03 -25.72 0.75
CA LEU A 322 16.81 -24.71 1.46
C LEU A 322 18.28 -25.13 1.50
N ARG A 323 19.15 -24.17 1.25
CA ARG A 323 20.60 -24.30 1.41
C ARG A 323 21.07 -23.45 2.59
N VAL A 324 22.12 -23.91 3.28
CA VAL A 324 22.69 -23.18 4.41
C VAL A 324 23.18 -21.81 3.97
N ASN A 325 22.76 -20.76 4.70
CA ASN A 325 23.10 -19.35 4.47
C ASN A 325 22.70 -18.79 3.10
N ALA A 326 21.76 -19.45 2.40
CA ALA A 326 21.22 -18.97 1.14
C ALA A 326 19.72 -18.69 1.25
N PHE A 327 19.26 -17.58 0.64
CA PHE A 327 17.84 -17.31 0.55
C PHE A 327 17.14 -18.26 -0.43
N SER A 328 16.01 -18.80 0.01
CA SER A 328 15.10 -19.53 -0.89
C SER A 328 14.56 -18.63 -2.01
N PRO A 329 13.97 -19.19 -3.07
CA PRO A 329 12.98 -18.50 -3.88
C PRO A 329 11.84 -17.93 -3.01
N TRP A 330 11.04 -17.04 -3.56
CA TRP A 330 9.83 -16.56 -2.91
C TRP A 330 8.82 -17.69 -2.74
N VAL A 331 8.32 -17.86 -1.52
CA VAL A 331 7.29 -18.84 -1.17
C VAL A 331 6.00 -18.09 -0.94
N ARG A 332 4.96 -18.44 -1.70
CA ARG A 332 3.62 -17.87 -1.57
C ARG A 332 2.82 -18.63 -0.52
N ILE A 333 2.21 -17.91 0.42
CA ILE A 333 1.54 -18.48 1.59
C ILE A 333 0.13 -17.91 1.68
N ALA A 334 -0.88 -18.80 1.75
CA ALA A 334 -2.28 -18.42 1.91
C ALA A 334 -2.75 -18.57 3.36
N PHE A 335 -3.20 -17.50 3.97
CA PHE A 335 -3.85 -17.50 5.27
C PHE A 335 -5.36 -17.48 5.08
N SER A 336 -6.06 -18.52 5.54
CA SER A 336 -7.50 -18.68 5.30
C SER A 336 -8.33 -18.21 6.49
N ALA A 337 -9.29 -17.33 6.21
CA ALA A 337 -10.29 -16.85 7.16
C ALA A 337 -11.69 -17.15 6.63
N GLY A 338 -12.10 -18.42 6.65
CA GLY A 338 -13.32 -18.88 6.01
C GLY A 338 -13.26 -18.69 4.48
N PRO A 339 -14.17 -17.91 3.88
CA PRO A 339 -14.18 -17.67 2.42
C PRO A 339 -13.06 -16.72 1.97
N LEU A 340 -12.49 -15.95 2.87
CA LEU A 340 -11.42 -14.99 2.57
C LEU A 340 -10.05 -15.67 2.67
N LYS A 341 -9.20 -15.44 1.69
CA LYS A 341 -7.78 -15.78 1.72
C LYS A 341 -6.96 -14.50 1.71
N VAL A 342 -5.97 -14.45 2.59
CA VAL A 342 -4.98 -13.36 2.62
C VAL A 342 -3.65 -13.96 2.19
N TRP A 343 -3.10 -13.41 1.11
CA TRP A 343 -1.87 -13.93 0.50
C TRP A 343 -0.65 -13.14 0.97
N GLY A 344 0.42 -13.87 1.22
CA GLY A 344 1.72 -13.30 1.55
C GLY A 344 2.84 -14.01 0.84
N LEU A 345 3.98 -13.33 0.79
CA LEU A 345 5.23 -13.84 0.24
C LEU A 345 6.31 -13.80 1.31
N SER A 346 7.14 -14.83 1.39
CA SER A 346 8.32 -14.80 2.24
C SER A 346 9.49 -15.58 1.63
N ARG A 347 10.67 -15.34 2.17
CA ARG A 347 11.88 -16.08 1.87
C ARG A 347 12.41 -16.73 3.13
N TRP A 348 13.07 -17.84 2.94
CA TRP A 348 13.58 -18.67 4.01
C TRP A 348 15.09 -18.80 3.89
N VAL A 349 15.75 -18.94 5.04
CA VAL A 349 17.19 -19.21 5.12
C VAL A 349 17.41 -20.32 6.13
N LEU A 350 17.98 -21.43 5.70
CA LEU A 350 18.50 -22.44 6.61
C LEU A 350 19.81 -21.90 7.20
N ARG A 351 19.84 -21.62 8.48
CA ARG A 351 21.04 -21.06 9.14
C ARG A 351 22.04 -22.15 9.51
N ARG A 352 21.55 -23.21 10.12
CA ARG A 352 22.36 -24.38 10.52
C ARG A 352 21.47 -25.61 10.64
N THR A 353 22.12 -26.78 10.59
CA THR A 353 21.47 -28.08 10.76
C THR A 353 22.00 -28.85 11.96
N GLU A 354 23.12 -28.45 12.52
CA GLU A 354 23.80 -29.01 13.68
C GLU A 354 24.42 -27.93 14.56
N PRO A 355 24.49 -28.08 15.93
CA PRO A 355 23.84 -29.15 16.71
C PRO A 355 22.31 -29.02 16.74
N ASP A 356 21.80 -27.83 16.54
CA ASP A 356 20.38 -27.50 16.45
C ASP A 356 20.02 -27.02 15.05
N VAL A 357 18.82 -27.36 14.62
CA VAL A 357 18.32 -26.85 13.34
C VAL A 357 17.76 -25.47 13.53
N GLU A 358 18.23 -24.52 12.74
CA GLU A 358 17.74 -23.14 12.73
C GLU A 358 17.30 -22.73 11.33
N VAL A 359 16.07 -22.24 11.22
CA VAL A 359 15.52 -21.71 9.99
C VAL A 359 14.93 -20.34 10.22
N TYR A 360 15.44 -19.38 9.47
CA TYR A 360 14.97 -18.00 9.49
C TYR A 360 13.89 -17.78 8.43
N LEU A 361 12.76 -17.24 8.85
CA LEU A 361 11.69 -16.76 8.00
C LEU A 361 11.77 -15.22 7.91
N ALA A 362 12.04 -14.71 6.74
CA ALA A 362 12.00 -13.27 6.49
C ALA A 362 10.59 -12.72 6.74
N PRO A 363 10.45 -11.41 7.00
CA PRO A 363 9.14 -10.80 7.21
C PRO A 363 8.15 -11.15 6.09
N LEU A 364 6.92 -11.45 6.47
CA LEU A 364 5.85 -11.78 5.53
C LEU A 364 5.46 -10.54 4.72
N GLN A 365 5.80 -10.51 3.45
CA GLN A 365 5.45 -9.42 2.54
C GLN A 365 4.01 -9.56 2.06
N ILE A 366 3.37 -8.44 1.77
CA ILE A 366 2.07 -8.41 1.09
C ILE A 366 2.26 -8.94 -0.34
N ASP A 367 1.43 -9.88 -0.77
CA ASP A 367 1.46 -10.36 -2.14
C ASP A 367 1.04 -9.24 -3.11
N PRO A 368 1.89 -8.84 -4.07
CA PRO A 368 1.55 -7.78 -5.00
C PRO A 368 0.45 -8.17 -6.01
N GLU A 369 0.23 -9.46 -6.27
CA GLU A 369 -0.84 -9.92 -7.15
C GLU A 369 -2.22 -9.85 -6.49
N GLU A 370 -2.28 -10.09 -5.17
CA GLU A 370 -3.52 -10.04 -4.38
C GLU A 370 -3.30 -9.25 -3.07
N PRO A 371 -3.04 -7.94 -3.17
CA PRO A 371 -2.64 -7.15 -2.02
C PRO A 371 -3.78 -6.96 -1.02
N SER A 372 -3.53 -7.34 0.23
CA SER A 372 -4.47 -7.15 1.36
C SER A 372 -4.65 -5.68 1.74
N MET A 373 -3.71 -4.82 1.39
CA MET A 373 -3.71 -3.38 1.59
C MET A 373 -3.28 -2.66 0.31
N PRO A 374 -3.69 -1.40 0.08
CA PRO A 374 -3.26 -0.65 -1.10
C PRO A 374 -1.76 -0.32 -1.00
N ILE A 375 -0.94 -1.03 -1.75
CA ILE A 375 0.52 -0.80 -1.85
C ILE A 375 0.88 -0.02 -3.10
N SER A 376 -0.04 0.13 -4.05
CA SER A 376 0.16 0.88 -5.29
C SER A 376 -1.03 1.77 -5.64
N TYR A 377 -0.81 2.74 -6.51
CA TYR A 377 -1.84 3.52 -7.18
C TYR A 377 -1.51 3.68 -8.67
N PRO A 378 -2.42 3.29 -9.59
CA PRO A 378 -3.65 2.54 -9.34
C PRO A 378 -3.38 1.17 -8.71
N GLY A 379 -4.37 0.59 -8.02
CA GLY A 379 -4.22 -0.71 -7.34
C GLY A 379 -3.87 -1.89 -8.25
N THR A 380 -4.05 -1.74 -9.56
CA THR A 380 -3.70 -2.73 -10.59
C THR A 380 -2.24 -2.68 -11.02
N PHE A 381 -1.42 -1.81 -10.41
CA PHE A 381 -0.02 -1.65 -10.79
C PHE A 381 0.93 -2.55 -10.00
N ALA A 382 0.56 -2.98 -8.79
CA ALA A 382 1.42 -3.80 -7.93
C ALA A 382 1.69 -5.17 -8.52
#